data_2261ac4cb7c07c9f3e8f0e02eb37598e
#
_entry.id   2261ac4cb7c07c9f3e8f0e02eb37598e
#
_cell.length_a   1.000
_cell.length_b   1.000
_cell.length_c   1.000
_cell.angle_alpha   90.00
_cell.angle_beta   90.00
_cell.angle_gamma   90.00
#
_symmetry.space_group_name_H-M   'P 1'
#
loop_
_entity.id
_entity.type
_entity.pdbx_description
1 polymer ?
#
loop_
_entity_poly.entity_id
_entity_poly.type
_entity_poly.pdbx_seq_one_letter_code
_entity_poly.pdbx_strand_id
1 'polypeptide(L)'
;MIQKAERIIEAYQKVKPAGCGVIAMDGRAAAGKTTLAEELAVTLGGAVVHMDDFFLPPALRTLERRSEPGGNVHYERFLTEVIPKLASGNPFSYRRFDCSRMSLGEEILVKNNGFVFVEGAYSCHPVFGDYMDRRVFLDIDGKTQEDRIRNRN
;
A
#
# COMPACT_ATOMS: atom_id res chain seq x y z
N MET A 1 -1.73 12.77 14.22
CA MET A 1 -1.00 11.88 13.30
C MET A 1 0.37 11.48 13.80
N ILE A 2 1.15 12.40 14.31
CA ILE A 2 2.48 12.14 14.88
C ILE A 2 2.45 11.00 15.91
N GLN A 3 1.51 11.02 16.86
CA GLN A 3 1.38 9.97 17.89
C GLN A 3 1.08 8.57 17.30
N LYS A 4 0.35 8.47 16.18
CA LYS A 4 0.09 7.17 15.53
C LYS A 4 1.36 6.63 14.87
N ALA A 5 2.10 7.50 14.21
CA ALA A 5 3.37 7.16 13.58
C ALA A 5 4.38 6.66 14.64
N GLU A 6 4.52 7.38 15.74
CA GLU A 6 5.41 7.01 16.85
C GLU A 6 5.08 5.63 17.42
N ARG A 7 3.80 5.33 17.67
CA ARG A 7 3.37 4.00 18.15
C ARG A 7 3.69 2.87 17.18
N ILE A 8 3.54 3.12 15.88
CA ILE A 8 3.88 2.13 14.85
C ILE A 8 5.39 1.90 14.82
N ILE A 9 6.16 2.97 14.86
CA ILE A 9 7.63 2.92 14.91
C ILE A 9 8.10 2.14 16.13
N GLU A 10 7.61 2.49 17.32
CA GLU A 10 7.98 1.79 18.56
C GLU A 10 7.62 0.31 18.54
N ALA A 11 6.40 -0.02 18.09
CA ALA A 11 5.96 -1.41 17.99
C ALA A 11 6.82 -2.21 17.00
N TYR A 12 7.23 -1.56 15.92
CA TYR A 12 8.03 -2.19 14.89
C TYR A 12 9.49 -2.35 15.29
N GLN A 13 10.09 -1.36 15.92
CA GLN A 13 11.47 -1.39 16.41
C GLN A 13 11.70 -2.49 17.46
N LYS A 14 10.69 -2.81 18.25
CA LYS A 14 10.73 -3.94 19.20
C LYS A 14 10.85 -5.31 18.51
N VAL A 15 10.39 -5.42 17.27
CA VAL A 15 10.34 -6.69 16.52
C VAL A 15 11.46 -6.79 15.49
N LYS A 16 11.82 -5.68 14.89
CA LYS A 16 12.86 -5.58 13.85
C LYS A 16 13.82 -4.43 14.14
N PRO A 17 14.75 -4.60 15.07
CA PRO A 17 15.68 -3.52 15.44
C PRO A 17 16.67 -3.15 14.33
N ALA A 18 16.79 -3.94 13.26
CA ALA A 18 17.73 -3.70 12.17
C ALA A 18 17.35 -2.58 11.19
N GLY A 19 16.21 -1.89 11.38
CA GLY A 19 15.82 -0.75 10.55
C GLY A 19 15.35 -1.09 9.13
N CYS A 20 14.90 -2.33 8.89
CA CYS A 20 14.38 -2.75 7.58
C CYS A 20 13.18 -3.68 7.75
N GLY A 21 12.32 -3.71 6.75
CA GLY A 21 11.18 -4.61 6.71
C GLY A 21 9.98 -4.04 5.98
N VAL A 22 8.94 -4.83 5.83
CA VAL A 22 7.73 -4.49 5.09
C VAL A 22 6.56 -4.29 6.04
N ILE A 23 5.92 -3.15 5.94
CA ILE A 23 4.72 -2.80 6.70
C ILE A 23 3.56 -2.56 5.72
N ALA A 24 2.53 -3.37 5.81
CA ALA A 24 1.30 -3.16 5.04
C ALA A 24 0.32 -2.30 5.84
N MET A 25 -0.23 -1.29 5.19
CA MET A 25 -1.13 -0.30 5.79
C MET A 25 -2.46 -0.32 5.04
N ASP A 26 -3.42 -1.03 5.58
CA ASP A 26 -4.76 -1.17 5.03
C ASP A 26 -5.76 -0.29 5.80
N GLY A 27 -6.97 -0.21 5.32
CA GLY A 27 -8.05 0.52 5.98
C GLY A 27 -8.97 1.23 5.01
N ARG A 28 -9.97 1.87 5.56
CA ARG A 28 -11.02 2.56 4.82
C ARG A 28 -10.47 3.70 3.95
N ALA A 29 -11.20 4.01 2.89
CA ALA A 29 -10.92 5.21 2.08
C ALA A 29 -10.89 6.47 2.97
N ALA A 30 -10.00 7.40 2.67
CA ALA A 30 -9.79 8.63 3.42
C ALA A 30 -9.36 8.48 4.90
N ALA A 31 -8.90 7.30 5.31
CA ALA A 31 -8.38 7.06 6.67
C ALA A 31 -7.00 7.67 6.93
N GLY A 32 -6.33 8.18 5.90
CA GLY A 32 -5.00 8.80 6.01
C GLY A 32 -3.83 7.85 5.79
N LYS A 33 -4.06 6.71 5.14
CA LYS A 33 -3.02 5.71 4.85
C LYS A 33 -1.82 6.30 4.11
N THR A 34 -2.08 6.98 3.00
CA THR A 34 -1.04 7.58 2.16
C THR A 34 -0.20 8.58 2.93
N THR A 35 -0.84 9.52 3.64
CA THR A 35 -0.15 10.53 4.44
C THR A 35 0.72 9.88 5.51
N LEU A 36 0.19 8.89 6.23
CA LEU A 36 0.94 8.20 7.29
C LEU A 36 2.11 7.40 6.71
N ALA A 37 1.92 6.69 5.60
CA ALA A 37 2.99 5.94 4.95
C ALA A 37 4.12 6.86 4.48
N GLU A 38 3.79 7.99 3.88
CA GLU A 38 4.78 8.99 3.44
C GLU A 38 5.55 9.61 4.61
N GLU A 39 4.86 9.98 5.69
CA GLU A 39 5.51 10.47 6.92
C GLU A 39 6.48 9.45 7.52
N LEU A 40 6.07 8.19 7.60
CA LEU A 40 6.91 7.10 8.11
C LEU A 40 8.12 6.85 7.20
N ALA A 41 7.93 6.89 5.90
CA ALA A 41 9.02 6.71 4.93
C ALA A 41 10.06 7.83 5.04
N VAL A 42 9.63 9.08 5.20
CA VAL A 42 10.53 10.22 5.41
C VAL A 42 11.29 10.07 6.74
N THR A 43 10.58 9.76 7.82
CA THR A 43 11.17 9.66 9.16
C THR A 43 12.17 8.51 9.27
N LEU A 44 11.87 7.37 8.66
CA LEU A 44 12.67 6.15 8.76
C LEU A 44 13.59 5.91 7.56
N GLY A 45 13.57 6.78 6.56
CA GLY A 45 14.35 6.62 5.34
C GLY A 45 13.88 5.48 4.44
N GLY A 46 12.58 5.17 4.47
CA GLY A 46 11.97 4.08 3.71
C GLY A 46 11.40 4.47 2.37
N ALA A 47 10.75 3.50 1.72
CA ALA A 47 10.03 3.68 0.47
C ALA A 47 8.54 3.37 0.65
N VAL A 48 7.70 3.89 -0.25
CA VAL A 48 6.25 3.62 -0.26
C VAL A 48 5.88 2.93 -1.57
N VAL A 49 5.05 1.90 -1.46
CA VAL A 49 4.36 1.27 -2.61
C VAL A 49 2.87 1.52 -2.44
N HIS A 50 2.26 2.13 -3.44
CA HIS A 50 0.83 2.46 -3.41
C HIS A 50 0.01 1.37 -4.12
N MET A 51 -0.96 0.78 -3.41
CA MET A 51 -1.89 -0.19 -4.03
C MET A 51 -2.70 0.42 -5.17
N ASP A 52 -2.94 1.73 -5.12
CA ASP A 52 -3.64 2.45 -6.19
C ASP A 52 -2.89 2.43 -7.52
N ASP A 53 -1.59 2.16 -7.52
CA ASP A 53 -0.80 1.96 -8.73
C ASP A 53 -1.13 0.66 -9.47
N PHE A 54 -1.87 -0.24 -8.82
CA PHE A 54 -2.27 -1.56 -9.33
C PHE A 54 -3.78 -1.61 -9.61
N PHE A 55 -4.28 -0.64 -10.34
CA PHE A 55 -5.68 -0.62 -10.73
C PHE A 55 -5.96 -1.64 -11.84
N LEU A 56 -7.11 -2.32 -11.75
CA LEU A 56 -7.49 -3.37 -12.69
C LEU A 56 -7.79 -2.76 -14.08
N PRO A 57 -7.12 -3.24 -15.14
CA PRO A 57 -7.37 -2.72 -16.48
C PRO A 57 -8.79 -3.10 -16.98
N PRO A 58 -9.38 -2.30 -17.89
CA PRO A 58 -10.75 -2.51 -18.36
C PRO A 58 -11.01 -3.92 -18.91
N ALA A 59 -10.03 -4.50 -19.59
CA ALA A 59 -10.17 -5.84 -20.19
C ALA A 59 -10.42 -6.95 -19.16
N LEU A 60 -10.03 -6.76 -17.91
CA LEU A 60 -10.21 -7.73 -16.83
C LEU A 60 -11.42 -7.44 -15.92
N ARG A 61 -12.17 -6.39 -16.18
CA ARG A 61 -13.31 -5.95 -15.36
C ARG A 61 -14.58 -6.70 -15.71
N THR A 62 -14.62 -8.00 -15.41
CA THR A 62 -15.84 -8.78 -15.50
C THR A 62 -16.78 -8.50 -14.32
N LEU A 63 -18.07 -8.85 -14.45
CA LEU A 63 -19.02 -8.76 -13.34
C LEU A 63 -18.59 -9.62 -12.16
N GLU A 64 -18.09 -10.81 -12.44
CA GLU A 64 -17.56 -11.73 -11.43
C GLU A 64 -16.39 -11.09 -10.68
N ARG A 65 -15.38 -10.59 -11.38
CA ARG A 65 -14.21 -9.95 -10.79
C ARG A 65 -14.60 -8.75 -9.94
N ARG A 66 -15.52 -7.94 -10.42
CA ARG A 66 -15.97 -6.72 -9.69
C ARG A 66 -16.79 -7.03 -8.45
N SER A 67 -17.36 -8.22 -8.34
CA SER A 67 -18.09 -8.67 -7.14
C SER A 67 -17.17 -9.21 -6.05
N GLU A 68 -15.91 -9.48 -6.37
CA GLU A 68 -14.94 -9.95 -5.38
C GLU A 68 -14.50 -8.79 -4.45
N PRO A 69 -14.26 -9.06 -3.15
CA PRO A 69 -13.57 -8.10 -2.30
C PRO A 69 -12.18 -7.78 -2.88
N GLY A 70 -11.89 -6.49 -3.08
CA GLY A 70 -10.64 -6.09 -3.71
C GLY A 70 -10.55 -6.34 -5.21
N GLY A 71 -11.66 -6.63 -5.87
CA GLY A 71 -11.70 -6.94 -7.30
C GLY A 71 -11.22 -5.82 -8.22
N ASN A 72 -11.15 -4.58 -7.73
CA ASN A 72 -10.59 -3.45 -8.47
C ASN A 72 -9.05 -3.41 -8.48
N VAL A 73 -8.41 -4.21 -7.65
CA VAL A 73 -6.96 -4.32 -7.60
C VAL A 73 -6.48 -5.36 -8.59
N HIS A 74 -5.47 -5.02 -9.37
CA HIS A 74 -4.79 -5.98 -10.25
C HIS A 74 -3.82 -6.82 -9.40
N TYR A 75 -4.37 -7.67 -8.55
CA TYR A 75 -3.59 -8.43 -7.57
C TYR A 75 -2.62 -9.42 -8.22
N GLU A 76 -2.89 -9.88 -9.44
CA GLU A 76 -1.99 -10.75 -10.20
C GLU A 76 -0.65 -10.06 -10.47
N ARG A 77 -0.67 -8.78 -10.84
CA ARG A 77 0.56 -7.99 -11.01
C ARG A 77 1.30 -7.80 -9.71
N PHE A 78 0.60 -7.46 -8.63
CA PHE A 78 1.22 -7.25 -7.33
C PHE A 78 1.90 -8.54 -6.82
N LEU A 79 1.23 -9.70 -7.01
CA LEU A 79 1.77 -11.02 -6.66
C LEU A 79 3.05 -11.37 -7.43
N THR A 80 3.17 -10.95 -8.67
CA THR A 80 4.30 -11.32 -9.53
C THR A 80 5.38 -10.26 -9.62
N GLU A 81 5.00 -8.99 -9.56
CA GLU A 81 5.93 -7.87 -9.77
C GLU A 81 6.48 -7.27 -8.48
N VAL A 82 5.77 -7.38 -7.36
CA VAL A 82 6.14 -6.72 -6.10
C VAL A 82 6.55 -7.71 -5.01
N ILE A 83 5.68 -8.64 -4.66
CA ILE A 83 5.90 -9.51 -3.50
C ILE A 83 7.23 -10.28 -3.55
N PRO A 84 7.60 -10.95 -4.66
CA PRO A 84 8.87 -11.67 -4.73
C PRO A 84 10.08 -10.74 -4.60
N LYS A 85 9.96 -9.52 -5.10
CA LYS A 85 11.03 -8.54 -5.07
C LYS A 85 11.21 -7.88 -3.70
N LEU A 86 10.12 -7.69 -2.96
CA LEU A 86 10.19 -7.23 -1.56
C LEU A 86 11.03 -8.18 -0.71
N ALA A 87 10.83 -9.48 -0.87
CA ALA A 87 11.57 -10.51 -0.13
C ALA A 87 13.06 -10.53 -0.46
N SER A 88 13.47 -10.08 -1.66
CA SER A 88 14.88 -10.08 -2.09
C SER A 88 15.75 -9.06 -1.36
N GLY A 89 15.17 -7.99 -0.82
CA GLY A 89 15.91 -6.86 -0.24
C GLY A 89 16.69 -6.02 -1.26
N ASN A 90 16.52 -6.26 -2.56
CA ASN A 90 17.16 -5.52 -3.63
C ASN A 90 16.24 -4.45 -4.21
N PRO A 91 16.78 -3.33 -4.72
CA PRO A 91 15.99 -2.35 -5.44
C PRO A 91 15.25 -2.98 -6.62
N PHE A 92 14.05 -2.52 -6.85
CA PHE A 92 13.23 -2.95 -7.98
C PHE A 92 12.36 -1.81 -8.49
N SER A 93 11.75 -2.00 -9.63
CA SER A 93 10.77 -1.06 -10.18
C SER A 93 9.51 -1.78 -10.62
N TYR A 94 8.43 -1.02 -10.68
CA TYR A 94 7.16 -1.43 -11.27
C TYR A 94 6.55 -0.26 -12.02
N ARG A 95 5.62 -0.52 -12.93
CA ARG A 95 4.91 0.55 -13.63
C ARG A 95 3.56 0.82 -12.97
N ARG A 96 3.32 2.09 -12.70
CA ARG A 96 2.03 2.59 -12.21
C ARG A 96 0.98 2.47 -13.32
N PHE A 97 -0.23 2.02 -12.96
CA PHE A 97 -1.36 2.06 -13.87
C PHE A 97 -1.91 3.50 -13.94
N ASP A 98 -1.94 4.06 -15.14
CA ASP A 98 -2.45 5.39 -15.39
C ASP A 98 -3.94 5.31 -15.74
N CYS A 99 -4.80 5.71 -14.79
CA CYS A 99 -6.26 5.68 -14.96
C CYS A 99 -6.77 6.68 -16.01
N SER A 100 -6.02 7.74 -16.31
CA SER A 100 -6.39 8.70 -17.35
C SER A 100 -6.20 8.12 -18.75
N ARG A 101 -5.21 7.26 -18.92
CA ARG A 101 -4.86 6.60 -20.19
C ARG A 101 -5.32 5.15 -20.23
N MET A 102 -5.78 4.59 -19.12
CA MET A 102 -6.17 3.19 -18.92
C MET A 102 -5.10 2.19 -19.40
N SER A 103 -3.84 2.51 -19.09
CA SER A 103 -2.67 1.70 -19.46
C SER A 103 -1.54 1.90 -18.45
N LEU A 104 -0.52 1.04 -18.54
CA LEU A 104 0.68 1.20 -17.74
C LEU A 104 1.42 2.49 -18.15
N GLY A 105 1.78 3.29 -17.16
CA GLY A 105 2.43 4.58 -17.32
C GLY A 105 3.83 4.62 -16.72
N GLU A 106 4.05 5.57 -15.84
CA GLU A 106 5.33 5.86 -15.20
C GLU A 106 5.94 4.65 -14.48
N GLU A 107 7.24 4.50 -14.60
CA GLU A 107 8.03 3.54 -13.83
C GLU A 107 8.35 4.11 -12.44
N ILE A 108 8.05 3.33 -11.41
CA ILE A 108 8.29 3.69 -10.02
C ILE A 108 9.45 2.84 -9.49
N LEU A 109 10.50 3.49 -9.03
CA LEU A 109 11.64 2.83 -8.41
C LEU A 109 11.41 2.68 -6.90
N VAL A 110 11.56 1.46 -6.40
CA VAL A 110 11.51 1.14 -4.98
C VAL A 110 12.91 0.74 -4.51
N LYS A 111 13.49 1.53 -3.61
CA LYS A 111 14.87 1.30 -3.14
C LYS A 111 15.03 0.04 -2.32
N ASN A 112 14.04 -0.45 -1.64
CA ASN A 112 13.97 -1.74 -0.93
C ASN A 112 15.22 -2.11 -0.08
N ASN A 113 15.93 -1.11 0.42
CA ASN A 113 17.13 -1.27 1.25
C ASN A 113 16.91 -0.87 2.72
N GLY A 114 15.66 -0.67 3.10
CA GLY A 114 15.22 -0.28 4.44
C GLY A 114 13.77 -0.67 4.66
N PHE A 115 12.99 0.23 5.22
CA PHE A 115 11.56 0.02 5.35
C PHE A 115 10.84 0.21 4.02
N VAL A 116 9.87 -0.65 3.75
CA VAL A 116 8.92 -0.48 2.65
C VAL A 116 7.50 -0.48 3.22
N PHE A 117 6.79 0.60 2.99
CA PHE A 117 5.39 0.75 3.39
C PHE A 117 4.51 0.48 2.18
N VAL A 118 3.75 -0.61 2.23
CA VAL A 118 2.73 -0.91 1.21
C VAL A 118 1.40 -0.37 1.72
N GLU A 119 0.90 0.70 1.11
CA GLU A 119 -0.31 1.36 1.58
C GLU A 119 -1.45 1.28 0.57
N GLY A 120 -2.65 1.20 1.08
CA GLY A 120 -3.86 1.27 0.31
C GLY A 120 -4.88 0.21 0.70
N ALA A 121 -6.11 0.41 0.24
CA ALA A 121 -7.16 -0.57 0.44
C ALA A 121 -6.75 -1.92 -0.17
N TYR A 122 -7.00 -2.98 0.59
CA TYR A 122 -6.64 -4.35 0.24
C TYR A 122 -5.13 -4.67 0.24
N SER A 123 -4.28 -3.83 0.80
CA SER A 123 -2.85 -4.16 0.97
C SER A 123 -2.63 -5.39 1.86
N CYS A 124 -3.58 -5.70 2.74
CA CYS A 124 -3.60 -6.90 3.57
C CYS A 124 -4.54 -8.00 3.06
N HIS A 125 -4.93 -7.98 1.79
CA HIS A 125 -5.83 -8.98 1.22
C HIS A 125 -5.24 -10.39 1.36
N PRO A 126 -6.06 -11.39 1.77
CA PRO A 126 -5.57 -12.77 1.96
C PRO A 126 -4.88 -13.39 0.76
N VAL A 127 -5.23 -12.97 -0.46
CA VAL A 127 -4.60 -13.46 -1.70
C VAL A 127 -3.09 -13.21 -1.72
N PHE A 128 -2.60 -12.19 -1.01
CA PHE A 128 -1.18 -11.86 -0.95
C PHE A 128 -0.39 -12.69 0.07
N GLY A 129 -1.06 -13.44 0.94
CA GLY A 129 -0.40 -14.17 2.02
C GLY A 129 0.28 -13.24 3.03
N ASP A 130 1.30 -13.74 3.70
CA ASP A 130 2.04 -13.03 4.73
C ASP A 130 3.34 -12.41 4.17
N TYR A 131 3.24 -11.55 3.18
CA TYR A 131 4.40 -10.88 2.58
C TYR A 131 4.99 -9.77 3.45
N MET A 132 4.23 -9.27 4.42
CA MET A 132 4.59 -8.17 5.31
C MET A 132 5.06 -8.67 6.66
N ASP A 133 5.94 -7.92 7.29
CA ASP A 133 6.36 -8.15 8.68
C ASP A 133 5.32 -7.64 9.69
N ARG A 134 4.62 -6.58 9.35
CA ARG A 134 3.56 -5.97 10.16
C ARG A 134 2.38 -5.52 9.32
N ARG A 135 1.21 -5.59 9.93
CA ARG A 135 -0.04 -5.06 9.38
C ARG A 135 -0.52 -3.92 10.25
N VAL A 136 -0.91 -2.84 9.61
CA VAL A 136 -1.53 -1.69 10.26
C VAL A 136 -2.87 -1.45 9.59
N PHE A 137 -3.92 -1.38 10.37
CA PHE A 137 -5.24 -1.06 9.87
C PHE A 137 -5.66 0.31 10.40
N LEU A 138 -5.92 1.24 9.49
CA LEU A 138 -6.41 2.58 9.80
C LEU A 138 -7.92 2.61 9.64
N ASP A 139 -8.59 2.91 10.75
CA ASP A 139 -10.04 3.08 10.75
C ASP A 139 -10.40 4.53 11.06
N ILE A 140 -11.53 4.96 10.52
CA ILE A 140 -12.15 6.25 10.83
C ILE A 140 -13.66 6.07 10.92
N ASP A 141 -14.31 6.94 11.68
CA ASP A 141 -15.77 6.96 11.72
C ASP A 141 -16.39 7.41 10.39
N GLY A 142 -17.61 6.96 10.12
CA GLY A 142 -18.28 7.21 8.84
C GLY A 142 -18.47 8.69 8.51
N LYS A 143 -18.74 9.54 9.51
CA LYS A 143 -18.91 10.98 9.31
C LYS A 143 -17.60 11.65 8.88
N THR A 144 -16.51 11.38 9.58
CA THR A 144 -15.19 11.89 9.22
C THR A 144 -14.77 11.40 7.84
N GLN A 145 -15.06 10.15 7.50
CA GLN A 145 -14.81 9.59 6.17
C GLN A 145 -15.57 10.35 5.08
N GLU A 146 -16.86 10.56 5.29
CA GLU A 146 -17.72 11.28 4.34
C GLU A 146 -17.25 12.73 4.12
N ASP A 147 -16.94 13.44 5.20
CA ASP A 147 -16.45 14.81 5.14
C ASP A 147 -15.12 14.90 4.37
N ARG A 148 -14.20 13.98 4.61
CA ARG A 148 -12.91 13.92 3.90
C ARG A 148 -13.06 13.60 2.42
N ILE A 149 -13.97 12.70 2.05
CA ILE A 149 -14.25 12.37 0.65
C ILE A 149 -14.86 13.57 -0.07
N ARG A 150 -15.81 14.26 0.53
CA ARG A 150 -16.41 15.47 -0.02
C ARG A 150 -15.38 16.58 -0.26
N ASN A 151 -14.45 16.77 0.67
CA ASN A 151 -13.43 17.81 0.58
C ASN A 151 -12.31 17.51 -0.43
N ARG A 152 -12.22 16.28 -0.97
CA ARG A 152 -11.28 15.92 -2.04
C ARG A 152 -11.79 16.30 -3.44
N ASN A 153 -13.07 16.53 -3.58
CA ASN A 153 -13.72 16.93 -4.80
C ASN A 153 -13.91 18.47 -4.77
#